data_4dfe9bab66ed935a4cb56965e2f72ef3
#
_entry.id   4dfe9bab66ed935a4cb56965e2f72ef3
#
_cell.length_a   1.000
_cell.length_b   1.000
_cell.length_c   1.000
_cell.angle_alpha   90.00
_cell.angle_beta   90.00
_cell.angle_gamma   90.00
#
_symmetry.space_group_name_H-M   'P 1'
#
loop_
_entity.id
_entity.type
_entity.pdbx_description
1 polymer ?
#
loop_
_entity_poly.entity_id
_entity_poly.type
_entity_poly.pdbx_seq_one_letter_code
_entity_poly.pdbx_strand_id
1 'polypeptide(L)'
;MPALNSVRKVTFKLPFPQTPAPFTRALTERKYDEPTPVQLAVLEARAEGSDLVVSAQTGSGKTVAYGLAIATTLLGEAERFPQDASPMALIVAPTRELAMQVERELEWLYHYTGARSLS
;
A
#
# COMPACT_ATOMS: atom_id res chain seq x y z
N MET A 1 -8.63 10.47 34.99
CA MET A 1 -8.66 10.53 33.53
C MET A 1 -7.35 10.21 32.83
N PRO A 2 -6.19 10.55 33.43
CA PRO A 2 -4.92 10.19 32.78
C PRO A 2 -4.80 8.71 32.43
N ALA A 3 -5.37 7.82 33.25
CA ALA A 3 -5.32 6.39 33.01
C ALA A 3 -6.05 5.98 31.71
N LEU A 4 -7.15 6.63 31.38
CA LEU A 4 -7.90 6.35 30.16
C LEU A 4 -7.10 6.75 28.91
N ASN A 5 -6.41 7.89 28.98
CA ASN A 5 -5.58 8.33 27.87
C ASN A 5 -4.39 7.40 27.65
N SER A 6 -3.76 6.93 28.72
CA SER A 6 -2.66 5.98 28.64
C SER A 6 -3.10 4.66 28.03
N VAL A 7 -4.24 4.14 28.44
CA VAL A 7 -4.80 2.90 27.91
C VAL A 7 -5.09 3.02 26.42
N ARG A 8 -5.65 4.13 25.97
CA ARG A 8 -5.89 4.33 24.54
C ARG A 8 -4.62 4.36 23.73
N LYS A 9 -3.59 5.02 24.23
CA LYS A 9 -2.29 5.07 23.52
C LYS A 9 -1.64 3.71 23.39
N VAL A 10 -1.82 2.86 24.39
CA VAL A 10 -1.20 1.53 24.39
C VAL A 10 -1.95 0.53 23.52
N THR A 11 -3.29 0.63 23.48
CA THR A 11 -4.13 -0.39 22.85
C THR A 11 -4.40 -0.16 21.37
N PHE A 12 -4.13 1.04 20.84
CA PHE A 12 -4.56 1.38 19.48
C PHE A 12 -3.42 1.55 18.49
N LYS A 13 -2.60 0.53 18.35
CA LYS A 13 -1.89 0.31 17.10
C LYS A 13 -2.91 -0.27 16.13
N LEU A 14 -3.44 0.58 15.28
CA LEU A 14 -4.38 0.12 14.28
C LEU A 14 -3.60 -0.55 13.15
N PRO A 15 -3.91 -1.81 12.84
CA PRO A 15 -3.36 -2.43 11.65
C PRO A 15 -3.87 -1.72 10.40
N PHE A 16 -3.25 -2.00 9.26
CA PHE A 16 -3.72 -1.46 7.99
C PHE A 16 -5.17 -1.91 7.76
N PRO A 17 -6.13 -0.96 7.58
CA PRO A 17 -7.52 -1.32 7.44
C PRO A 17 -7.81 -1.96 6.08
N GLN A 18 -8.71 -2.96 6.07
CA GLN A 18 -9.25 -3.57 4.85
C GLN A 18 -8.18 -3.98 3.82
N THR A 19 -7.06 -4.47 4.32
CA THR A 19 -5.96 -4.89 3.46
C THR A 19 -6.11 -6.38 3.13
N PRO A 20 -6.10 -6.77 1.85
CA PRO A 20 -6.14 -8.19 1.49
C PRO A 20 -4.97 -8.97 2.09
N ALA A 21 -5.19 -10.27 2.36
CA ALA A 21 -4.24 -11.12 3.06
C ALA A 21 -2.81 -11.09 2.52
N PRO A 22 -2.56 -11.14 1.19
CA PRO A 22 -1.19 -11.10 0.68
C PRO A 22 -0.45 -9.81 1.03
N PHE A 23 -1.15 -8.68 1.08
CA PHE A 23 -0.56 -7.40 1.47
C PHE A 23 -0.32 -7.33 2.97
N THR A 24 -1.25 -7.82 3.77
CA THR A 24 -1.07 -7.90 5.22
C THR A 24 0.19 -8.70 5.56
N ARG A 25 0.39 -9.82 4.88
CA ARG A 25 1.58 -10.64 5.06
C ARG A 25 2.87 -9.88 4.71
N ALA A 26 2.90 -9.21 3.56
CA ALA A 26 4.06 -8.43 3.13
C ALA A 26 4.38 -7.30 4.12
N LEU A 27 3.34 -6.57 4.55
CA LEU A 27 3.49 -5.48 5.51
C LEU A 27 4.03 -5.99 6.85
N THR A 28 3.50 -7.10 7.35
CA THR A 28 3.96 -7.70 8.60
C THR A 28 5.42 -8.10 8.54
N GLU A 29 5.84 -8.71 7.43
CA GLU A 29 7.24 -9.11 7.24
C GLU A 29 8.20 -7.93 7.20
N ARG A 30 7.74 -6.79 6.71
CA ARG A 30 8.50 -5.54 6.71
C ARG A 30 8.35 -4.75 8.01
N LYS A 31 7.63 -5.29 8.99
CA LYS A 31 7.38 -4.66 10.29
C LYS A 31 6.64 -3.32 10.19
N TYR A 32 5.76 -3.21 9.20
CA TYR A 32 4.84 -2.10 9.09
C TYR A 32 3.60 -2.40 9.93
N ASP A 33 3.69 -2.12 11.21
CA ASP A 33 2.65 -2.48 12.18
C ASP A 33 1.44 -1.55 12.11
N GLU A 34 1.65 -0.31 11.67
CA GLU A 34 0.59 0.68 11.55
C GLU A 34 0.83 1.58 10.33
N PRO A 35 -0.24 2.07 9.71
CA PRO A 35 -0.10 2.95 8.56
C PRO A 35 0.45 4.32 8.95
N THR A 36 1.21 4.93 8.03
CA THR A 36 1.56 6.35 8.16
C THR A 36 0.33 7.21 7.92
N PRO A 37 0.35 8.50 8.31
CA PRO A 37 -0.80 9.38 8.06
C PRO A 37 -1.23 9.45 6.60
N VAL A 38 -0.28 9.49 5.65
CA VAL A 38 -0.64 9.52 4.23
C VAL A 38 -1.25 8.20 3.76
N GLN A 39 -0.73 7.07 4.26
CA GLN A 39 -1.28 5.76 3.93
C GLN A 39 -2.71 5.63 4.43
N LEU A 40 -2.95 6.04 5.66
CA LEU A 40 -4.28 6.00 6.25
C LEU A 40 -5.26 6.90 5.49
N ALA A 41 -4.84 8.13 5.17
CA ALA A 41 -5.67 9.06 4.42
C ALA A 41 -6.06 8.52 3.04
N VAL A 42 -5.12 7.92 2.33
CA VAL A 42 -5.37 7.33 1.01
C VAL A 42 -6.33 6.15 1.11
N LEU A 43 -6.14 5.28 2.10
CA LEU A 43 -7.01 4.11 2.28
C LEU A 43 -8.43 4.51 2.72
N GLU A 44 -8.55 5.52 3.56
CA GLU A 44 -9.85 6.04 3.99
C GLU A 44 -10.60 6.78 2.88
N ALA A 45 -9.89 7.37 1.93
CA ALA A 45 -10.49 8.08 0.81
C ALA A 45 -11.29 7.17 -0.12
N ARG A 46 -11.05 5.85 -0.09
CA ARG A 46 -11.75 4.86 -0.93
C ARG A 46 -11.81 5.30 -2.39
N ALA A 47 -10.64 5.39 -3.00
CA ALA A 47 -10.47 5.94 -4.35
C ALA A 47 -11.03 5.05 -5.47
N GLU A 48 -11.76 4.01 -5.16
CA GLU A 48 -12.33 3.10 -6.17
C GLU A 48 -13.24 3.87 -7.14
N GLY A 49 -12.90 3.80 -8.42
CA GLY A 49 -13.66 4.48 -9.45
C GLY A 49 -13.45 5.99 -9.51
N SER A 50 -12.48 6.52 -8.77
CA SER A 50 -12.18 7.96 -8.75
C SER A 50 -10.69 8.21 -8.91
N ASP A 51 -10.34 9.34 -9.49
CA ASP A 51 -8.96 9.81 -9.51
C ASP A 51 -8.59 10.37 -8.15
N LEU A 52 -7.33 10.22 -7.77
CA LEU A 52 -6.85 10.68 -6.48
C LEU A 52 -5.54 11.46 -6.65
N VAL A 53 -5.48 12.63 -6.03
CA VAL A 53 -4.25 13.43 -5.96
C VAL A 53 -3.75 13.41 -4.53
N VAL A 54 -2.51 12.97 -4.34
CA VAL A 54 -1.91 12.88 -3.02
C VAL A 54 -0.63 13.71 -2.98
N SER A 55 -0.58 14.65 -2.06
CA SER A 55 0.61 15.45 -1.80
C SER A 55 1.16 15.10 -0.42
N ALA A 56 2.41 14.68 -0.37
CA ALA A 56 3.07 14.32 0.88
C ALA A 56 4.57 14.39 0.70
N GLN A 57 5.28 14.54 1.80
CA GLN A 57 6.74 14.63 1.81
C GLN A 57 7.40 13.31 1.42
N THR A 58 8.62 13.39 0.93
CA THR A 58 9.48 12.22 0.70
C THR A 58 9.65 11.44 2.01
N GLY A 59 9.57 10.12 1.93
CA GLY A 59 9.69 9.26 3.11
C GLY A 59 8.40 9.09 3.90
N SER A 60 7.28 9.62 3.42
CA SER A 60 5.98 9.52 4.10
C SER A 60 5.24 8.21 3.85
N GLY A 61 5.77 7.35 2.97
CA GLY A 61 5.14 6.08 2.62
C GLY A 61 4.15 6.16 1.48
N LYS A 62 4.30 7.13 0.57
CA LYS A 62 3.38 7.30 -0.57
C LYS A 62 3.31 6.09 -1.47
N THR A 63 4.43 5.44 -1.76
CA THR A 63 4.46 4.28 -2.66
C THR A 63 3.61 3.14 -2.13
N VAL A 64 3.75 2.82 -0.85
CA VAL A 64 2.90 1.82 -0.20
C VAL A 64 1.44 2.28 -0.24
N ALA A 65 1.19 3.57 0.02
CA ALA A 65 -0.15 4.12 0.02
C ALA A 65 -0.87 3.89 -1.31
N TYR A 66 -0.29 4.34 -2.43
CA TYR A 66 -0.97 4.13 -3.71
C TYR A 66 -0.91 2.68 -4.18
N GLY A 67 0.12 1.93 -3.81
CA GLY A 67 0.20 0.50 -4.09
C GLY A 67 -0.96 -0.27 -3.47
N LEU A 68 -1.34 0.06 -2.25
CA LEU A 68 -2.50 -0.52 -1.58
C LEU A 68 -3.81 0.01 -2.17
N ALA A 69 -3.85 1.29 -2.51
CA ALA A 69 -5.07 1.91 -3.05
C ALA A 69 -5.51 1.28 -4.37
N ILE A 70 -4.56 0.92 -5.24
CA ILE A 70 -4.90 0.30 -6.52
C ILE A 70 -5.11 -1.22 -6.41
N ALA A 71 -4.76 -1.82 -5.30
CA ALA A 71 -4.80 -3.28 -5.13
C ALA A 71 -6.19 -3.86 -5.36
N THR A 72 -7.22 -3.24 -4.80
CA THR A 72 -8.60 -3.70 -4.97
C THR A 72 -9.07 -3.59 -6.42
N THR A 73 -8.68 -2.53 -7.11
CA THR A 73 -8.99 -2.37 -8.54
C THR A 73 -8.31 -3.44 -9.38
N LEU A 74 -7.07 -3.76 -9.07
CA LEU A 74 -6.29 -4.73 -9.85
C LEU A 74 -6.69 -6.18 -9.56
N LEU A 75 -6.89 -6.53 -8.29
CA LEU A 75 -7.16 -7.90 -7.87
C LEU A 75 -8.65 -8.22 -7.75
N GLY A 76 -9.50 -7.22 -7.54
CA GLY A 76 -10.88 -7.46 -7.16
C GLY A 76 -10.93 -8.25 -5.85
N GLU A 77 -11.65 -9.35 -5.81
CA GLU A 77 -11.74 -10.22 -4.64
C GLU A 77 -10.66 -11.31 -4.60
N ALA A 78 -9.84 -11.41 -5.66
CA ALA A 78 -8.78 -12.41 -5.73
C ALA A 78 -7.60 -12.03 -4.85
N GLU A 79 -6.84 -13.02 -4.41
CA GLU A 79 -5.61 -12.81 -3.66
C GLU A 79 -4.36 -12.91 -4.52
N ARG A 80 -4.48 -13.49 -5.70
CA ARG A 80 -3.37 -13.66 -6.64
C ARG A 80 -3.78 -13.26 -8.04
N PHE A 81 -2.83 -12.70 -8.77
CA PHE A 81 -3.03 -12.39 -10.18
C PHE A 81 -3.03 -13.66 -11.03
N PRO A 82 -3.83 -13.70 -12.12
CA PRO A 82 -3.73 -14.80 -13.06
C PRO A 82 -2.36 -14.81 -13.75
N GLN A 83 -1.98 -15.96 -14.28
CA GLN A 83 -0.73 -16.13 -15.02
C GLN A 83 -0.86 -15.55 -16.44
N ASP A 84 -1.09 -14.25 -16.50
CA ASP A 84 -1.28 -13.51 -17.74
C ASP A 84 -0.14 -12.50 -17.89
N ALA A 85 0.30 -12.29 -19.13
CA ALA A 85 1.39 -11.37 -19.44
C ALA A 85 0.92 -9.93 -19.70
N SER A 86 -0.38 -9.67 -19.63
CA SER A 86 -0.93 -8.34 -19.91
C SER A 86 -0.60 -7.34 -18.80
N PRO A 87 -0.06 -6.15 -19.12
CA PRO A 87 0.14 -5.11 -18.12
C PRO A 87 -1.20 -4.66 -17.53
N MET A 88 -1.25 -4.55 -16.21
CA MET A 88 -2.45 -4.13 -15.48
C MET A 88 -2.35 -2.72 -14.93
N ALA A 89 -1.14 -2.21 -14.77
CA ALA A 89 -0.89 -0.86 -14.25
C ALA A 89 0.37 -0.29 -14.86
N LEU A 90 0.36 1.01 -15.06
CA LEU A 90 1.53 1.77 -15.50
C LEU A 90 1.82 2.85 -14.47
N ILE A 91 3.05 2.88 -13.99
CA ILE A 91 3.49 3.86 -13.01
C ILE A 91 4.59 4.70 -13.63
N VAL A 92 4.39 6.01 -13.65
CA VAL A 92 5.33 6.95 -14.26
C VAL A 92 6.07 7.70 -13.15
N ALA A 93 7.38 7.76 -13.28
CA ALA A 93 8.25 8.49 -12.36
C ALA A 93 9.14 9.46 -13.14
N PRO A 94 9.54 10.59 -12.53
CA PRO A 94 10.30 11.62 -13.25
C PRO A 94 11.74 11.23 -13.56
N THR A 95 12.31 10.27 -12.86
CA THR A 95 13.68 9.81 -13.08
C THR A 95 13.76 8.30 -13.07
N ARG A 96 14.82 7.77 -13.67
CA ARG A 96 15.09 6.32 -13.67
C ARG A 96 15.30 5.81 -12.24
N GLU A 97 16.01 6.55 -11.42
CA GLU A 97 16.29 6.17 -10.03
C GLU A 97 15.01 6.05 -9.23
N LEU A 98 14.07 6.99 -9.40
CA LEU A 98 12.78 6.92 -8.73
C LEU A 98 11.93 5.77 -9.26
N ALA A 99 11.96 5.51 -10.57
CA ALA A 99 11.24 4.38 -11.14
C ALA A 99 11.73 3.05 -10.54
N MET A 100 13.05 2.89 -10.43
CA MET A 100 13.64 1.70 -9.82
C MET A 100 13.32 1.57 -8.34
N GLN A 101 13.28 2.68 -7.63
CA GLN A 101 12.91 2.71 -6.22
C GLN A 101 11.45 2.27 -6.04
N VAL A 102 10.55 2.80 -6.85
CA VAL A 102 9.14 2.43 -6.84
C VAL A 102 8.98 0.94 -7.18
N GLU A 103 9.71 0.45 -8.17
CA GLU A 103 9.68 -0.97 -8.52
C GLU A 103 10.04 -1.85 -7.33
N ARG A 104 11.13 -1.53 -6.62
CA ARG A 104 11.55 -2.29 -5.45
C ARG A 104 10.50 -2.28 -4.34
N GLU A 105 9.86 -1.13 -4.12
CA GLU A 105 8.80 -1.00 -3.13
C GLU A 105 7.57 -1.85 -3.49
N LEU A 106 7.15 -1.80 -4.73
CA LEU A 106 6.00 -2.59 -5.19
C LEU A 106 6.32 -4.08 -5.27
N GLU A 107 7.55 -4.44 -5.57
CA GLU A 107 7.99 -5.83 -5.62
C GLU A 107 7.76 -6.54 -4.28
N TRP A 108 8.22 -5.96 -3.18
CA TRP A 108 7.99 -6.60 -1.89
C TRP A 108 6.53 -6.51 -1.46
N LEU A 109 5.86 -5.40 -1.74
CA LEU A 109 4.45 -5.22 -1.34
C LEU A 109 3.53 -6.22 -2.04
N TYR A 110 3.78 -6.48 -3.32
CA TYR A 110 2.97 -7.38 -4.15
C TYR A 110 3.54 -8.79 -4.22
N HIS A 111 4.53 -9.09 -3.42
CA HIS A 111 5.25 -10.38 -3.49
C HIS A 111 4.32 -11.60 -3.45
N TYR A 112 3.34 -11.60 -2.56
CA TYR A 112 2.45 -12.73 -2.37
C TYR A 112 1.24 -12.75 -3.31
N THR A 113 1.13 -11.78 -4.20
CA THR A 113 0.07 -11.73 -5.21
C THR A 113 0.45 -12.40 -6.52
N GLY A 114 1.72 -12.72 -6.72
CA GLY A 114 2.24 -13.23 -7.98
C GLY A 114 2.43 -12.17 -9.05
N ALA A 115 2.29 -10.89 -8.71
CA ALA A 115 2.52 -9.79 -9.65
C ALA A 115 3.99 -9.72 -10.06
N ARG A 116 4.22 -9.24 -11.28
CA ARG A 116 5.55 -8.92 -11.78
C ARG A 116 5.65 -7.43 -12.04
N SER A 117 6.77 -6.84 -11.67
CA SER A 117 7.08 -5.45 -11.99
C SER A 117 8.31 -5.39 -12.90
N LEU A 118 8.29 -4.45 -13.82
CA LEU A 118 9.40 -4.19 -14.73
C LEU A 118 9.59 -2.68 -14.84
N SER A 119 10.81 -2.24 -14.82
CA SER A 119 11.16 -0.85 -15.07
C SER A 119 12.05 -0.69 -16.31
#